data_09e9b502e1305473e716cef6c81027a0
#
_entry.id   09e9b502e1305473e716cef6c81027a0
#
_cell.length_a   1.000
_cell.length_b   1.000
_cell.length_c   1.000
_cell.angle_alpha   90.00
_cell.angle_beta   90.00
_cell.angle_gamma   90.00
#
_symmetry.space_group_name_H-M   'P 1'
#
loop_
_entity.id
_entity.type
_entity.pdbx_description
1 polymer ?
#
loop_
_entity_poly.entity_id
_entity_poly.type
_entity_poly.pdbx_seq_one_letter_code
_entity_poly.pdbx_strand_id
1 'polypeptide(L)'
;MSLVAGSLFFSANASADLSSGALLQQMNMASQSLNYELAFVSINKQGVESLRYRHARLDKQPLAQLLQMDGPRREVVQRGNEISYFEPGLEPFTLNGDYIVDSLPALVYTDFKRLSPYYDFISVGRTRIADRLCEVIRVVAKDGTRYSYIVWMDTETKLPMRVDLLDRDGETLEQFRVISFTVNNQVGSSMQSLAKANLPPLLSVPAGDAANFNWAPSWIPQGFSEISSSRRQLPTIETAVESRLYSDGLFSFSVNINRATANSSEQMLRTGRRTVSSTIRDNAEITIVGELPPQTAKRISDSIKFRAAQ
;
A
#
# COMPACT_ATOMS: atom_id res chain seq x y z
N MET A 1 -74.24 -4.73 -9.57
CA MET A 1 -73.16 -5.12 -8.65
C MET A 1 -71.87 -5.21 -9.45
N SER A 2 -71.06 -4.15 -9.45
CA SER A 2 -69.76 -4.11 -10.16
C SER A 2 -68.65 -4.26 -9.12
N LEU A 3 -67.87 -5.34 -9.23
CA LEU A 3 -66.68 -5.55 -8.44
C LEU A 3 -65.50 -4.78 -9.08
N VAL A 4 -64.94 -3.81 -8.34
CA VAL A 4 -63.68 -3.14 -8.68
C VAL A 4 -62.54 -3.90 -8.02
N ALA A 5 -61.72 -4.59 -8.81
CA ALA A 5 -60.50 -5.25 -8.36
C ALA A 5 -59.38 -4.21 -8.31
N GLY A 6 -58.98 -3.79 -7.12
CA GLY A 6 -57.84 -2.93 -6.88
C GLY A 6 -56.55 -3.72 -6.95
N SER A 7 -55.73 -3.45 -7.97
CA SER A 7 -54.38 -3.99 -8.08
C SER A 7 -53.43 -3.19 -7.21
N LEU A 8 -52.93 -3.80 -6.14
CA LEU A 8 -51.84 -3.29 -5.30
C LEU A 8 -50.53 -3.51 -6.05
N PHE A 9 -49.96 -2.43 -6.59
CA PHE A 9 -48.57 -2.42 -7.11
C PHE A 9 -47.61 -2.34 -5.90
N PHE A 10 -47.00 -3.46 -5.56
CA PHE A 10 -45.82 -3.46 -4.70
C PHE A 10 -44.65 -2.93 -5.52
N SER A 11 -44.28 -1.69 -5.30
CA SER A 11 -42.99 -1.15 -5.79
C SER A 11 -41.87 -1.78 -4.99
N ALA A 12 -41.25 -2.82 -5.49
CA ALA A 12 -39.97 -3.31 -4.98
C ALA A 12 -38.93 -2.24 -5.24
N ASN A 13 -38.53 -1.52 -4.20
CA ASN A 13 -37.31 -0.72 -4.23
C ASN A 13 -36.12 -1.68 -4.40
N ALA A 14 -35.71 -1.93 -5.63
CA ALA A 14 -34.44 -2.54 -5.93
C ALA A 14 -33.36 -1.52 -5.51
N SER A 15 -32.79 -1.69 -4.34
CA SER A 15 -31.54 -1.05 -3.99
C SER A 15 -30.52 -1.49 -5.02
N ALA A 16 -30.09 -0.57 -5.89
CA ALA A 16 -29.01 -0.85 -6.83
C ALA A 16 -27.78 -1.24 -6.01
N ASP A 17 -27.33 -2.49 -6.11
CA ASP A 17 -26.11 -2.95 -5.47
C ASP A 17 -24.95 -2.11 -6.01
N LEU A 18 -24.17 -1.52 -5.10
CA LEU A 18 -22.98 -0.74 -5.45
C LEU A 18 -21.97 -1.64 -6.16
N SER A 19 -21.33 -1.14 -7.20
CA SER A 19 -20.24 -1.86 -7.85
C SER A 19 -19.10 -2.14 -6.87
N SER A 20 -18.36 -3.24 -7.07
CA SER A 20 -17.21 -3.60 -6.22
C SER A 20 -16.17 -2.46 -6.13
N GLY A 21 -15.94 -1.72 -7.22
CA GLY A 21 -15.07 -0.56 -7.21
C GLY A 21 -15.59 0.59 -6.35
N ALA A 22 -16.91 0.83 -6.36
CA ALA A 22 -17.53 1.84 -5.49
C ALA A 22 -17.46 1.44 -4.00
N LEU A 23 -17.61 0.16 -3.70
CA LEU A 23 -17.45 -0.37 -2.35
C LEU A 23 -16.01 -0.20 -1.84
N LEU A 24 -15.02 -0.52 -2.65
CA LEU A 24 -13.61 -0.31 -2.32
C LEU A 24 -13.28 1.18 -2.11
N GLN A 25 -13.87 2.07 -2.92
CA GLN A 25 -13.72 3.51 -2.71
C GLN A 25 -14.36 3.97 -1.39
N GLN A 26 -15.48 3.37 -0.97
CA GLN A 26 -16.07 3.63 0.36
C GLN A 26 -15.14 3.15 1.49
N MET A 27 -14.44 2.02 1.33
CA MET A 27 -13.43 1.55 2.28
C MET A 27 -12.30 2.58 2.45
N ASN A 28 -11.76 3.09 1.34
CA ASN A 28 -10.75 4.15 1.36
C ASN A 28 -11.25 5.37 2.14
N MET A 29 -12.46 5.85 1.85
CA MET A 29 -13.04 7.01 2.52
C MET A 29 -13.28 6.75 4.02
N ALA A 30 -13.83 5.60 4.38
CA ALA A 30 -14.11 5.21 5.77
C ALA A 30 -12.82 5.16 6.60
N SER A 31 -11.78 4.54 6.05
CA SER A 31 -10.48 4.41 6.73
C SER A 31 -9.80 5.76 7.01
N GLN A 32 -10.11 6.80 6.24
CA GLN A 32 -9.55 8.14 6.40
C GLN A 32 -10.47 9.11 7.15
N SER A 33 -11.74 8.76 7.37
CA SER A 33 -12.71 9.68 7.97
C SER A 33 -13.25 9.24 9.33
N LEU A 34 -13.33 7.95 9.60
CA LEU A 34 -13.88 7.43 10.85
C LEU A 34 -12.88 7.54 12.01
N ASN A 35 -13.42 7.62 13.22
CA ASN A 35 -12.65 7.44 14.45
C ASN A 35 -12.75 5.96 14.86
N TYR A 36 -11.63 5.25 14.80
CA TYR A 36 -11.62 3.80 15.07
C TYR A 36 -10.31 3.31 15.68
N GLU A 37 -10.39 2.16 16.33
CA GLU A 37 -9.26 1.37 16.81
C GLU A 37 -9.39 -0.05 16.27
N LEU A 38 -8.29 -0.59 15.74
CA LEU A 38 -8.15 -1.97 15.29
C LEU A 38 -7.03 -2.65 16.09
N ALA A 39 -7.31 -3.83 16.65
CA ALA A 39 -6.29 -4.78 17.03
C ALA A 39 -6.24 -5.87 15.93
N PHE A 40 -5.09 -6.10 15.36
CA PHE A 40 -4.93 -7.00 14.22
C PHE A 40 -3.60 -7.75 14.26
N VAL A 41 -3.54 -8.82 13.50
CA VAL A 41 -2.30 -9.53 13.21
C VAL A 41 -1.89 -9.29 11.76
N SER A 42 -0.59 -9.08 11.56
CA SER A 42 0.08 -9.09 10.26
C SER A 42 0.87 -10.38 10.15
N ILE A 43 0.61 -11.15 9.12
CA ILE A 43 1.20 -12.47 8.89
C ILE A 43 1.94 -12.42 7.55
N ASN A 44 3.21 -12.78 7.57
CA ASN A 44 4.04 -12.92 6.38
C ASN A 44 5.07 -14.04 6.57
N LYS A 45 5.98 -14.24 5.63
CA LYS A 45 7.02 -15.28 5.72
C LYS A 45 8.03 -15.06 6.85
N GLN A 46 8.17 -13.84 7.37
CA GLN A 46 9.06 -13.52 8.48
C GLN A 46 8.43 -13.86 9.84
N GLY A 47 7.10 -13.97 9.91
CA GLY A 47 6.41 -14.30 11.14
C GLY A 47 5.02 -13.68 11.26
N VAL A 48 4.59 -13.56 12.51
CA VAL A 48 3.32 -12.99 12.92
C VAL A 48 3.60 -11.83 13.87
N GLU A 49 3.03 -10.67 13.59
CA GLU A 49 3.09 -9.49 14.43
C GLU A 49 1.70 -9.11 14.91
N SER A 50 1.55 -8.79 16.20
CA SER A 50 0.32 -8.26 16.77
C SER A 50 0.44 -6.74 16.90
N LEU A 51 -0.52 -6.03 16.33
CA LEU A 51 -0.49 -4.59 16.17
C LEU A 51 -1.81 -3.97 16.62
N ARG A 52 -1.75 -2.75 17.10
CA ARG A 52 -2.90 -1.89 17.36
C ARG A 52 -2.76 -0.60 16.57
N TYR A 53 -3.76 -0.30 15.78
CA TYR A 53 -3.86 0.94 15.03
C TYR A 53 -5.05 1.76 15.50
N ARG A 54 -4.84 3.02 15.78
CA ARG A 54 -5.88 3.99 16.10
C ARG A 54 -5.87 5.11 15.08
N HIS A 55 -7.04 5.53 14.67
CA HIS A 55 -7.22 6.67 13.76
C HIS A 55 -8.35 7.55 14.26
N ALA A 56 -8.13 8.85 14.21
CA ALA A 56 -9.14 9.87 14.48
C ALA A 56 -8.90 11.11 13.60
N ARG A 57 -9.92 11.92 13.47
CA ARG A 57 -9.80 13.26 12.91
C ARG A 57 -10.03 14.28 14.00
N LEU A 58 -8.99 15.07 14.31
CA LEU A 58 -9.07 16.20 15.22
C LEU A 58 -8.83 17.50 14.43
N ASP A 59 -9.74 18.47 14.54
CA ASP A 59 -9.67 19.73 13.80
C ASP A 59 -9.43 19.57 12.29
N LYS A 60 -10.08 18.55 11.71
CA LYS A 60 -9.94 18.12 10.30
C LYS A 60 -8.58 17.53 9.92
N GLN A 61 -7.64 17.42 10.85
CA GLN A 61 -6.34 16.78 10.64
C GLN A 61 -6.38 15.31 11.02
N PRO A 62 -5.71 14.41 10.28
CA PRO A 62 -5.56 13.03 10.69
C PRO A 62 -4.66 12.94 11.92
N LEU A 63 -5.07 12.12 12.86
CA LEU A 63 -4.27 11.70 14.00
C LEU A 63 -4.31 10.18 14.03
N ALA A 64 -3.16 9.53 13.91
CA ALA A 64 -3.09 8.08 13.95
C ALA A 64 -1.94 7.60 14.82
N GLN A 65 -2.06 6.39 15.32
CA GLN A 65 -1.03 5.70 16.08
C GLN A 65 -1.00 4.23 15.70
N LEU A 66 0.18 3.74 15.38
CA LEU A 66 0.48 2.32 15.26
C LEU A 66 1.35 1.90 16.44
N LEU A 67 0.93 0.87 17.15
CA LEU A 67 1.67 0.31 18.29
C LEU A 67 1.88 -1.18 18.09
N GLN A 68 3.12 -1.64 18.17
CA GLN A 68 3.46 -3.04 18.23
C GLN A 68 3.13 -3.60 19.62
N MET A 69 2.38 -4.70 19.66
CA MET A 69 1.88 -5.30 20.89
C MET A 69 2.80 -6.41 21.44
N ASP A 70 3.66 -6.95 20.59
CA ASP A 70 4.59 -8.03 20.90
C ASP A 70 6.05 -7.56 20.72
N GLY A 71 6.96 -8.12 21.54
CA GLY A 71 8.38 -7.81 21.44
C GLY A 71 8.78 -6.41 21.91
N PRO A 72 9.89 -5.87 21.43
CA PRO A 72 10.33 -4.52 21.76
C PRO A 72 9.29 -3.48 21.31
N ARG A 73 9.04 -2.49 22.18
CA ARG A 73 8.04 -1.46 21.90
C ARG A 73 8.44 -0.65 20.67
N ARG A 74 7.63 -0.72 19.63
CA ARG A 74 7.68 0.13 18.44
C ARG A 74 6.39 0.92 18.37
N GLU A 75 6.52 2.22 18.18
CA GLU A 75 5.37 3.13 18.07
C GLU A 75 5.59 4.10 16.91
N VAL A 76 4.55 4.33 16.13
CA VAL A 76 4.53 5.35 15.07
C VAL A 76 3.32 6.23 15.28
N VAL A 77 3.52 7.54 15.23
CA VAL A 77 2.47 8.55 15.46
C VAL A 77 2.38 9.45 14.25
N GLN A 78 1.18 9.56 13.68
CA GLN A 78 0.87 10.55 12.65
C GLN A 78 0.09 11.71 13.24
N ARG A 79 0.51 12.93 12.90
CA ARG A 79 -0.20 14.18 13.20
C ARG A 79 -0.18 15.07 11.96
N GLY A 80 -1.33 15.15 11.27
CA GLY A 80 -1.39 15.79 9.96
C GLY A 80 -0.54 15.04 8.94
N ASN A 81 0.41 15.72 8.33
CA ASN A 81 1.38 15.15 7.39
C ASN A 81 2.74 14.82 8.01
N GLU A 82 2.87 14.89 9.33
CA GLU A 82 4.07 14.51 10.07
C GLU A 82 3.91 13.12 10.67
N ILE A 83 4.87 12.24 10.41
CA ILE A 83 4.88 10.86 10.89
C ILE A 83 6.15 10.64 11.70
N SER A 84 5.99 10.42 13.02
CA SER A 84 7.07 10.26 13.98
C SER A 84 7.26 8.80 14.33
N TYR A 85 8.50 8.34 14.25
CA TYR A 85 8.92 6.97 14.49
C TYR A 85 9.68 6.86 15.80
N PHE A 86 9.27 5.92 16.64
CA PHE A 86 9.88 5.56 17.89
C PHE A 86 10.23 4.07 17.84
N GLU A 87 11.46 3.76 17.44
CA GLU A 87 11.92 2.38 17.26
C GLU A 87 13.05 2.05 18.23
N PRO A 88 13.10 0.82 18.76
CA PRO A 88 14.17 0.40 19.66
C PRO A 88 15.54 0.52 19.00
N GLY A 89 16.49 1.16 19.69
CA GLY A 89 17.87 1.29 19.21
C GLY A 89 18.10 2.35 18.14
N LEU A 90 17.08 3.13 17.78
CA LEU A 90 17.19 4.29 16.89
C LEU A 90 16.81 5.57 17.63
N GLU A 91 17.47 6.68 17.30
CA GLU A 91 17.01 8.00 17.73
C GLU A 91 15.66 8.29 17.05
N PRO A 92 14.65 8.75 17.81
CA PRO A 92 13.35 9.08 17.24
C PRO A 92 13.46 10.19 16.19
N PHE A 93 12.69 10.05 15.10
CA PHE A 93 12.68 11.00 13.98
C PHE A 93 11.28 11.18 13.41
N THR A 94 11.07 12.27 12.68
CA THR A 94 9.81 12.56 11.97
C THR A 94 10.08 12.69 10.48
N LEU A 95 9.18 12.13 9.66
CA LEU A 95 9.15 12.27 8.21
C LEU A 95 7.84 12.89 7.75
N ASN A 96 7.82 13.53 6.59
CA ASN A 96 6.58 13.91 5.93
C ASN A 96 5.95 12.70 5.25
N GLY A 97 4.63 12.58 5.37
CA GLY A 97 3.85 11.52 4.73
C GLY A 97 2.36 11.71 4.94
N ASP A 98 1.56 11.07 4.09
CA ASP A 98 0.10 11.16 4.14
C ASP A 98 -0.54 10.11 5.05
N TYR A 99 0.17 9.04 5.35
CA TYR A 99 -0.26 7.95 6.24
C TYR A 99 0.94 7.16 6.79
N ILE A 100 0.75 6.45 7.89
CA ILE A 100 1.76 5.57 8.47
C ILE A 100 1.97 4.36 7.53
N VAL A 101 3.17 4.24 6.96
CA VAL A 101 3.54 3.09 6.12
C VAL A 101 3.46 1.80 6.94
N ASP A 102 2.97 0.73 6.34
CA ASP A 102 2.78 -0.59 6.96
C ASP A 102 1.82 -0.62 8.18
N SER A 103 0.99 0.42 8.38
CA SER A 103 -0.08 0.41 9.39
C SER A 103 -1.27 -0.45 8.94
N LEU A 104 -1.82 -0.11 7.80
CA LEU A 104 -2.86 -0.86 7.11
C LEU A 104 -2.34 -1.27 5.72
N PRO A 105 -2.93 -2.29 5.08
CA PRO A 105 -2.55 -2.64 3.71
C PRO A 105 -2.63 -1.44 2.76
N ALA A 106 -1.65 -1.27 1.87
CA ALA A 106 -1.56 -0.14 0.95
C ALA A 106 -2.85 0.08 0.12
N LEU A 107 -3.55 -1.01 -0.16
CA LEU A 107 -4.85 -1.03 -0.81
C LEU A 107 -5.87 -0.09 -0.15
N VAL A 108 -5.83 0.08 1.18
CA VAL A 108 -6.77 0.92 1.95
C VAL A 108 -6.66 2.40 1.57
N TYR A 109 -5.48 2.83 1.15
CA TYR A 109 -5.19 4.24 0.81
C TYR A 109 -5.31 4.55 -0.69
N THR A 110 -5.74 3.56 -1.47
CA THR A 110 -5.74 3.61 -2.93
C THR A 110 -6.98 4.32 -3.49
N ASP A 111 -6.80 5.11 -4.54
CA ASP A 111 -7.90 5.65 -5.35
C ASP A 111 -8.36 4.62 -6.39
N PHE A 112 -9.45 3.93 -6.10
CA PHE A 112 -9.99 2.87 -6.97
C PHE A 112 -10.58 3.40 -8.29
N LYS A 113 -10.97 4.66 -8.35
CA LYS A 113 -11.41 5.29 -9.61
C LYS A 113 -10.24 5.38 -10.60
N ARG A 114 -9.05 5.74 -10.10
CA ARG A 114 -7.83 5.80 -10.90
C ARG A 114 -7.37 4.41 -11.34
N LEU A 115 -7.59 3.37 -10.52
CA LEU A 115 -7.20 2.00 -10.83
C LEU A 115 -8.14 1.29 -11.82
N SER A 116 -9.40 1.67 -11.91
CA SER A 116 -10.45 0.95 -12.66
C SER A 116 -10.12 0.67 -14.13
N PRO A 117 -9.34 1.46 -14.87
CA PRO A 117 -8.93 1.11 -16.23
C PRO A 117 -7.99 -0.10 -16.27
N TYR A 118 -7.22 -0.36 -15.21
CA TYR A 118 -6.11 -1.32 -15.18
C TYR A 118 -6.38 -2.55 -14.32
N TYR A 119 -7.44 -2.53 -13.50
CA TYR A 119 -7.80 -3.59 -12.56
C TYR A 119 -9.25 -4.03 -12.72
N ASP A 120 -9.48 -5.30 -12.45
CA ASP A 120 -10.81 -5.85 -12.25
C ASP A 120 -11.10 -5.95 -10.75
N PHE A 121 -12.29 -5.52 -10.35
CA PHE A 121 -12.82 -5.60 -8.99
C PHE A 121 -13.95 -6.61 -9.00
N ILE A 122 -13.67 -7.82 -8.50
CA ILE A 122 -14.55 -8.98 -8.64
C ILE A 122 -15.22 -9.28 -7.29
N SER A 123 -16.55 -9.19 -7.23
CA SER A 123 -17.30 -9.64 -6.06
C SER A 123 -17.21 -11.16 -5.94
N VAL A 124 -16.84 -11.62 -4.75
CA VAL A 124 -16.74 -13.06 -4.43
C VAL A 124 -17.93 -13.52 -3.60
N GLY A 125 -18.62 -12.58 -2.92
CA GLY A 125 -19.75 -12.88 -2.04
C GLY A 125 -19.57 -12.28 -0.66
N ARG A 126 -20.22 -12.89 0.35
CA ARG A 126 -20.20 -12.41 1.74
C ARG A 126 -19.78 -13.52 2.68
N THR A 127 -19.08 -13.16 3.75
CA THR A 127 -18.71 -14.06 4.84
C THR A 127 -18.54 -13.30 6.15
N ARG A 128 -18.29 -13.99 7.28
CA ARG A 128 -18.05 -13.36 8.57
C ARG A 128 -16.57 -13.36 8.93
N ILE A 129 -16.09 -12.22 9.41
CA ILE A 129 -14.75 -12.04 10.01
C ILE A 129 -14.94 -11.28 11.33
N ALA A 130 -14.36 -11.77 12.42
CA ALA A 130 -14.47 -11.18 13.76
C ALA A 130 -15.94 -10.82 14.12
N ASP A 131 -16.85 -11.75 13.86
CA ASP A 131 -18.32 -11.65 14.05
C ASP A 131 -19.02 -10.55 13.23
N ARG A 132 -18.35 -10.00 12.21
CA ARG A 132 -18.92 -8.98 11.30
C ARG A 132 -19.18 -9.58 9.94
N LEU A 133 -20.33 -9.21 9.33
CA LEU A 133 -20.62 -9.55 7.94
C LEU A 133 -19.74 -8.69 7.01
N CYS A 134 -19.02 -9.35 6.13
CA CYS A 134 -18.10 -8.69 5.21
C CYS A 134 -18.46 -8.97 3.75
N GLU A 135 -18.37 -7.95 2.90
CA GLU A 135 -18.24 -8.11 1.45
C GLU A 135 -16.84 -8.61 1.12
N VAL A 136 -16.73 -9.56 0.19
CA VAL A 136 -15.46 -10.11 -0.27
C VAL A 136 -15.21 -9.70 -1.71
N ILE A 137 -14.11 -9.01 -1.95
CA ILE A 137 -13.76 -8.46 -3.27
C ILE A 137 -12.34 -8.86 -3.62
N ARG A 138 -12.13 -9.39 -4.84
CA ARG A 138 -10.80 -9.57 -5.41
C ARG A 138 -10.42 -8.36 -6.25
N VAL A 139 -9.14 -7.96 -6.14
CA VAL A 139 -8.53 -6.87 -6.92
C VAL A 139 -7.41 -7.48 -7.75
N VAL A 140 -7.57 -7.52 -9.07
CA VAL A 140 -6.67 -8.23 -9.98
C VAL A 140 -6.28 -7.30 -11.14
N ALA A 141 -4.98 -7.19 -11.40
CA ALA A 141 -4.51 -6.43 -12.57
C ALA A 141 -4.89 -7.16 -13.87
N LYS A 142 -5.47 -6.44 -14.83
CA LYS A 142 -5.94 -6.98 -16.12
C LYS A 142 -4.83 -7.57 -16.97
N ASP A 143 -3.61 -7.03 -16.86
CA ASP A 143 -2.44 -7.48 -17.62
C ASP A 143 -1.65 -8.62 -16.93
N GLY A 144 -2.08 -9.07 -15.74
CA GLY A 144 -1.48 -10.19 -15.01
C GLY A 144 -0.03 -9.96 -14.56
N THR A 145 0.45 -8.72 -14.53
CA THR A 145 1.86 -8.38 -14.22
C THR A 145 2.12 -8.13 -12.74
N ARG A 146 1.08 -8.13 -11.92
CA ARG A 146 1.14 -7.78 -10.48
C ARG A 146 0.62 -8.90 -9.61
N TYR A 147 0.83 -8.76 -8.33
CA TYR A 147 0.13 -9.50 -7.29
C TYR A 147 -1.36 -9.13 -7.27
N SER A 148 -2.18 -9.93 -6.61
CA SER A 148 -3.60 -9.68 -6.43
C SER A 148 -3.97 -9.57 -4.97
N TYR A 149 -5.08 -8.89 -4.67
CA TYR A 149 -5.61 -8.80 -3.32
C TYR A 149 -6.95 -9.51 -3.21
N ILE A 150 -7.24 -10.04 -2.03
CA ILE A 150 -8.61 -10.33 -1.58
C ILE A 150 -8.85 -9.49 -0.35
N VAL A 151 -9.99 -8.79 -0.34
CA VAL A 151 -10.39 -7.86 0.71
C VAL A 151 -11.71 -8.33 1.30
N TRP A 152 -11.77 -8.41 2.62
CA TRP A 152 -12.99 -8.58 3.40
C TRP A 152 -13.29 -7.25 4.08
N MET A 153 -14.33 -6.57 3.61
CA MET A 153 -14.73 -5.25 4.07
C MET A 153 -16.02 -5.37 4.88
N ASP A 154 -16.04 -4.83 6.09
CA ASP A 154 -17.25 -4.79 6.92
C ASP A 154 -18.41 -4.08 6.21
N THR A 155 -19.59 -4.70 6.17
CA THR A 155 -20.75 -4.15 5.44
C THR A 155 -21.31 -2.87 6.03
N GLU A 156 -21.11 -2.61 7.31
CA GLU A 156 -21.62 -1.43 8.01
C GLU A 156 -20.63 -0.27 7.99
N THR A 157 -19.44 -0.49 8.54
CA THR A 157 -18.42 0.57 8.71
C THR A 157 -17.57 0.80 7.46
N LYS A 158 -17.55 -0.14 6.53
CA LYS A 158 -16.67 -0.19 5.35
C LYS A 158 -15.18 -0.34 5.69
N LEU A 159 -14.82 -0.60 6.93
CA LEU A 159 -13.43 -0.84 7.31
C LEU A 159 -12.93 -2.21 6.83
N PRO A 160 -11.64 -2.35 6.52
CA PRO A 160 -11.05 -3.64 6.17
C PRO A 160 -10.97 -4.54 7.40
N MET A 161 -11.51 -5.76 7.31
CA MET A 161 -11.47 -6.76 8.37
C MET A 161 -10.42 -7.84 8.12
N ARG A 162 -10.13 -8.11 6.85
CA ARG A 162 -9.03 -8.96 6.40
C ARG A 162 -8.60 -8.52 5.00
N VAL A 163 -7.31 -8.58 4.75
CA VAL A 163 -6.73 -8.35 3.42
C VAL A 163 -5.63 -9.37 3.21
N ASP A 164 -5.73 -10.15 2.14
CA ASP A 164 -4.70 -11.09 1.72
C ASP A 164 -4.06 -10.58 0.43
N LEU A 165 -2.73 -10.54 0.41
CA LEU A 165 -1.94 -10.33 -0.80
C LEU A 165 -1.52 -11.69 -1.35
N LEU A 166 -1.84 -11.95 -2.59
CA LEU A 166 -1.59 -13.23 -3.26
C LEU A 166 -0.58 -13.08 -4.38
N ASP A 167 0.28 -14.06 -4.53
CA ASP A 167 1.12 -14.17 -5.71
C ASP A 167 0.34 -14.66 -6.93
N ARG A 168 1.05 -14.89 -8.04
CA ARG A 168 0.44 -15.32 -9.31
C ARG A 168 -0.12 -16.76 -9.27
N ASP A 169 0.39 -17.58 -8.38
CA ASP A 169 -0.04 -18.96 -8.19
C ASP A 169 -1.18 -19.07 -7.17
N GLY A 170 -1.56 -17.95 -6.56
CA GLY A 170 -2.62 -17.84 -5.56
C GLY A 170 -2.14 -18.12 -4.13
N GLU A 171 -0.83 -18.23 -3.90
CA GLU A 171 -0.27 -18.35 -2.55
C GLU A 171 -0.32 -17.01 -1.82
N THR A 172 -0.69 -17.07 -0.54
CA THR A 172 -0.72 -15.87 0.31
C THR A 172 0.70 -15.43 0.66
N LEU A 173 1.07 -14.22 0.25
CA LEU A 173 2.34 -13.57 0.58
C LEU A 173 2.28 -12.84 1.92
N GLU A 174 1.17 -12.14 2.16
CA GLU A 174 0.91 -11.35 3.36
C GLU A 174 -0.58 -11.41 3.69
N GLN A 175 -0.89 -11.39 4.98
CA GLN A 175 -2.25 -11.33 5.46
C GLN A 175 -2.35 -10.29 6.59
N PHE A 176 -3.28 -9.36 6.45
CA PHE A 176 -3.77 -8.49 7.51
C PHE A 176 -5.09 -9.07 8.02
N ARG A 177 -5.26 -9.22 9.33
CA ARG A 177 -6.50 -9.76 9.91
C ARG A 177 -6.85 -9.08 11.22
N VAL A 178 -8.00 -8.43 11.26
CA VAL A 178 -8.54 -7.79 12.46
C VAL A 178 -9.02 -8.85 13.43
N ILE A 179 -8.66 -8.69 14.70
CA ILE A 179 -9.07 -9.52 15.83
C ILE A 179 -10.19 -8.84 16.62
N SER A 180 -10.02 -7.53 16.85
CA SER A 180 -11.05 -6.71 17.49
C SER A 180 -11.02 -5.29 16.94
N PHE A 181 -12.15 -4.59 16.99
CA PHE A 181 -12.23 -3.22 16.55
C PHE A 181 -13.29 -2.44 17.31
N THR A 182 -13.12 -1.14 17.33
CA THR A 182 -14.05 -0.18 17.91
C THR A 182 -14.17 1.02 16.97
N VAL A 183 -15.40 1.44 16.69
CA VAL A 183 -15.68 2.64 15.88
C VAL A 183 -16.58 3.55 16.70
N ASN A 184 -16.03 4.61 17.27
CA ASN A 184 -16.79 5.63 18.00
C ASN A 184 -15.95 6.89 18.26
N ASN A 185 -16.60 7.95 18.71
CA ASN A 185 -15.94 9.23 18.99
C ASN A 185 -15.01 9.21 20.21
N GLN A 186 -15.16 8.23 21.12
CA GLN A 186 -14.29 8.09 22.28
C GLN A 186 -12.85 7.75 21.89
N VAL A 187 -12.64 7.11 20.75
CA VAL A 187 -11.30 6.85 20.19
C VAL A 187 -10.56 8.17 19.99
N GLY A 188 -11.19 9.17 19.35
CA GLY A 188 -10.59 10.49 19.17
C GLY A 188 -10.28 11.18 20.50
N SER A 189 -11.21 11.11 21.46
CA SER A 189 -10.99 11.69 22.81
C SER A 189 -9.78 11.05 23.53
N SER A 190 -9.61 9.73 23.41
CA SER A 190 -8.48 9.00 24.01
C SER A 190 -7.13 9.34 23.39
N MET A 191 -7.11 9.93 22.20
CA MET A 191 -5.90 10.30 21.46
C MET A 191 -5.49 11.77 21.63
N GLN A 192 -6.21 12.58 22.39
CA GLN A 192 -5.91 14.01 22.56
C GLN A 192 -4.52 14.28 23.14
N SER A 193 -3.99 13.40 23.96
CA SER A 193 -2.62 13.51 24.49
C SER A 193 -1.56 13.43 23.38
N LEU A 194 -1.80 12.59 22.36
CA LEU A 194 -0.91 12.49 21.20
C LEU A 194 -0.94 13.75 20.33
N ALA A 195 -2.10 14.38 20.21
CA ALA A 195 -2.22 15.66 19.48
C ALA A 195 -1.37 16.78 20.09
N LYS A 196 -1.13 16.72 21.40
CA LYS A 196 -0.36 17.72 22.17
C LYS A 196 1.07 17.27 22.49
N ALA A 197 1.46 16.05 22.13
CA ALA A 197 2.78 15.52 22.42
C ALA A 197 3.88 16.29 21.68
N ASN A 198 5.04 16.43 22.33
CA ASN A 198 6.24 16.89 21.64
C ASN A 198 6.75 15.75 20.75
N LEU A 199 6.72 15.96 19.45
CA LEU A 199 7.23 15.01 18.47
C LEU A 199 8.70 15.31 18.14
N PRO A 200 9.48 14.31 17.70
CA PRO A 200 10.84 14.50 17.24
C PRO A 200 10.92 15.51 16.08
N PRO A 201 12.08 16.14 15.86
CA PRO A 201 12.24 17.08 14.76
C PRO A 201 12.07 16.39 13.40
N LEU A 202 11.58 17.15 12.42
CA LEU A 202 11.47 16.69 11.03
C LEU A 202 12.86 16.40 10.47
N LEU A 203 13.05 15.17 9.99
CA LEU A 203 14.30 14.77 9.34
C LEU A 203 14.36 15.38 7.94
N SER A 204 15.36 16.21 7.72
CA SER A 204 15.64 16.74 6.39
C SER A 204 16.35 15.67 5.56
N VAL A 205 15.64 15.10 4.59
CA VAL A 205 16.25 14.21 3.59
C VAL A 205 16.68 15.06 2.40
N PRO A 206 17.97 15.17 2.08
CA PRO A 206 18.41 15.92 0.92
C PRO A 206 17.72 15.39 -0.34
N ALA A 207 17.13 16.27 -1.12
CA ALA A 207 16.63 15.90 -2.45
C ALA A 207 17.84 15.45 -3.29
N GLY A 208 17.69 14.32 -3.98
CA GLY A 208 18.67 13.95 -5.00
C GLY A 208 18.59 14.95 -6.16
N ASP A 209 19.68 15.14 -6.86
CA ASP A 209 19.69 16.00 -8.04
C ASP A 209 18.70 15.47 -9.09
N ALA A 210 17.81 16.32 -9.56
CA ALA A 210 16.97 16.01 -10.70
C ALA A 210 17.88 15.91 -11.92
N ALA A 211 17.98 14.73 -12.53
CA ALA A 211 18.88 14.49 -13.63
C ALA A 211 18.14 13.87 -14.82
N ASN A 212 18.49 14.34 -16.02
CA ASN A 212 18.12 13.65 -17.24
C ASN A 212 19.04 12.44 -17.42
N PHE A 213 18.46 11.25 -17.45
CA PHE A 213 19.20 10.02 -17.64
C PHE A 213 19.27 9.64 -19.12
N ASN A 214 20.37 9.02 -19.51
CA ASN A 214 20.55 8.49 -20.87
C ASN A 214 19.91 7.10 -21.05
N TRP A 215 19.07 6.66 -20.11
CA TRP A 215 18.38 5.38 -20.14
C TRP A 215 16.90 5.53 -19.77
N ALA A 216 16.10 4.61 -20.25
CA ALA A 216 14.70 4.47 -19.84
C ALA A 216 14.21 3.04 -20.10
N PRO A 217 13.23 2.54 -19.33
CA PRO A 217 12.53 1.33 -19.70
C PRO A 217 11.70 1.57 -20.97
N SER A 218 11.77 0.67 -21.94
CA SER A 218 10.90 0.69 -23.12
C SER A 218 9.57 0.00 -22.88
N TRP A 219 9.43 -0.67 -21.76
CA TRP A 219 8.20 -1.29 -21.27
C TRP A 219 8.10 -1.18 -19.74
N ILE A 220 6.93 -0.81 -19.26
CA ILE A 220 6.48 -0.91 -17.87
C ILE A 220 5.06 -1.46 -17.85
N PRO A 221 4.60 -2.07 -16.74
CA PRO A 221 3.21 -2.53 -16.65
C PRO A 221 2.21 -1.38 -16.84
N GLN A 222 1.03 -1.69 -17.39
CA GLN A 222 0.00 -0.69 -17.65
C GLN A 222 -0.44 0.00 -16.35
N GLY A 223 -0.67 1.32 -16.41
CA GLY A 223 -1.10 2.12 -15.26
C GLY A 223 0.02 2.64 -14.36
N PHE A 224 1.26 2.13 -14.49
CA PHE A 224 2.39 2.73 -13.82
C PHE A 224 2.82 4.03 -14.50
N SER A 225 3.24 4.99 -13.71
CA SER A 225 3.88 6.22 -14.17
C SER A 225 5.09 6.52 -13.30
N GLU A 226 6.08 7.21 -13.88
CA GLU A 226 7.21 7.71 -13.12
C GLU A 226 6.72 8.79 -12.15
N ILE A 227 7.06 8.66 -10.88
CA ILE A 227 6.70 9.62 -9.82
C ILE A 227 7.89 10.42 -9.32
N SER A 228 9.11 9.89 -9.46
CA SER A 228 10.33 10.65 -9.18
C SER A 228 11.54 10.05 -9.89
N SER A 229 12.56 10.89 -10.10
CA SER A 229 13.88 10.47 -10.53
C SER A 229 14.95 11.21 -9.73
N SER A 230 16.07 10.55 -9.43
CA SER A 230 17.15 11.13 -8.65
C SER A 230 18.49 10.48 -8.97
N ARG A 231 19.58 11.26 -8.85
CA ARG A 231 20.93 10.74 -8.84
C ARG A 231 21.54 10.99 -7.47
N ARG A 232 22.07 9.95 -6.84
CA ARG A 232 22.64 10.03 -5.50
C ARG A 232 23.94 9.26 -5.40
N GLN A 233 24.91 9.84 -4.68
CA GLN A 233 26.07 9.11 -4.23
C GLN A 233 25.73 8.40 -2.92
N LEU A 234 25.82 7.07 -2.91
CA LEU A 234 25.61 6.29 -1.69
C LEU A 234 26.97 5.98 -1.04
N PRO A 235 27.06 6.00 0.31
CA PRO A 235 28.34 5.80 1.01
C PRO A 235 29.04 4.47 0.71
N THR A 236 28.26 3.44 0.37
CA THR A 236 28.76 2.07 0.11
C THR A 236 28.96 1.75 -1.37
N ILE A 237 28.65 2.66 -2.27
CA ILE A 237 28.72 2.48 -3.72
C ILE A 237 29.66 3.52 -4.30
N GLU A 238 30.72 3.08 -4.99
CA GLU A 238 31.77 3.97 -5.55
C GLU A 238 31.26 4.95 -6.60
N THR A 239 30.18 4.58 -7.29
CA THR A 239 29.58 5.39 -8.36
C THR A 239 28.19 5.88 -7.96
N ALA A 240 27.79 7.04 -8.50
CA ALA A 240 26.44 7.55 -8.28
C ALA A 240 25.39 6.56 -8.81
N VAL A 241 24.30 6.38 -8.05
CA VAL A 241 23.13 5.60 -8.43
C VAL A 241 22.09 6.51 -9.04
N GLU A 242 21.67 6.21 -10.26
CA GLU A 242 20.55 6.83 -10.95
C GLU A 242 19.29 6.01 -10.68
N SER A 243 18.27 6.63 -10.15
CA SER A 243 17.04 5.96 -9.73
C SER A 243 15.81 6.60 -10.36
N ARG A 244 14.89 5.77 -10.86
CA ARG A 244 13.51 6.16 -11.23
C ARG A 244 12.54 5.36 -10.42
N LEU A 245 11.60 6.04 -9.80
CA LEU A 245 10.51 5.42 -9.03
C LEU A 245 9.22 5.46 -9.82
N TYR A 246 8.55 4.34 -9.92
CA TYR A 246 7.28 4.16 -10.62
C TYR A 246 6.20 3.69 -9.66
N SER A 247 4.97 4.17 -9.85
CA SER A 247 3.80 3.68 -9.10
C SER A 247 2.54 3.74 -9.96
N ASP A 248 1.62 2.81 -9.70
CA ASP A 248 0.25 2.86 -10.22
C ASP A 248 -0.76 3.33 -9.16
N GLY A 249 -0.27 3.66 -7.95
CA GLY A 249 -1.08 4.05 -6.80
C GLY A 249 -1.44 2.90 -5.86
N LEU A 250 -1.16 1.65 -6.23
CA LEU A 250 -1.33 0.46 -5.39
C LEU A 250 0.01 -0.25 -5.14
N PHE A 251 0.81 -0.38 -6.18
CA PHE A 251 2.15 -0.96 -6.13
C PHE A 251 3.20 0.05 -6.59
N SER A 252 4.43 -0.16 -6.17
CA SER A 252 5.56 0.65 -6.59
C SER A 252 6.81 -0.19 -6.86
N PHE A 253 7.68 0.32 -7.73
CA PHE A 253 9.01 -0.21 -7.94
C PHE A 253 9.99 0.89 -8.36
N SER A 254 11.26 0.69 -8.04
CA SER A 254 12.33 1.53 -8.54
C SER A 254 13.21 0.78 -9.53
N VAL A 255 13.70 1.51 -10.51
CA VAL A 255 14.81 1.11 -11.41
C VAL A 255 16.03 1.90 -10.97
N ASN A 256 17.07 1.19 -10.56
CA ASN A 256 18.32 1.77 -10.10
C ASN A 256 19.44 1.33 -11.02
N ILE A 257 20.23 2.27 -11.52
CA ILE A 257 21.35 1.98 -12.41
C ILE A 257 22.62 2.65 -11.87
N ASN A 258 23.66 1.85 -11.76
CA ASN A 258 25.01 2.29 -11.45
C ASN A 258 26.01 1.57 -12.35
N ARG A 259 27.27 2.01 -12.35
CA ARG A 259 28.33 1.31 -13.06
C ARG A 259 28.59 -0.04 -12.42
N ALA A 260 28.66 -1.10 -13.21
CA ALA A 260 29.03 -2.42 -12.73
C ALA A 260 30.48 -2.43 -12.22
N THR A 261 30.70 -3.15 -11.12
CA THR A 261 32.02 -3.34 -10.49
C THR A 261 32.37 -4.83 -10.50
N ALA A 262 33.59 -5.16 -10.08
CA ALA A 262 34.00 -6.57 -9.95
C ALA A 262 33.13 -7.38 -8.95
N ASN A 263 32.44 -6.69 -8.03
CA ASN A 263 31.56 -7.28 -7.04
C ASN A 263 30.10 -7.34 -7.49
N SER A 264 29.74 -6.73 -8.63
CA SER A 264 28.40 -6.81 -9.18
C SER A 264 28.07 -8.22 -9.63
N SER A 265 26.89 -8.70 -9.31
CA SER A 265 26.43 -10.04 -9.67
C SER A 265 24.96 -10.03 -10.07
N GLU A 266 24.62 -10.91 -11.00
CA GLU A 266 23.20 -11.16 -11.32
C GLU A 266 22.56 -11.91 -10.18
N GLN A 267 21.42 -11.40 -9.72
CA GLN A 267 20.65 -12.04 -8.64
C GLN A 267 19.17 -11.75 -8.75
N MET A 268 18.37 -12.68 -8.26
CA MET A 268 16.93 -12.56 -8.10
C MET A 268 16.55 -13.01 -6.70
N LEU A 269 16.08 -12.10 -5.87
CA LEU A 269 15.64 -12.37 -4.51
C LEU A 269 14.19 -11.90 -4.35
N ARG A 270 13.33 -12.76 -3.77
CA ARG A 270 11.98 -12.37 -3.34
C ARG A 270 11.83 -12.61 -1.83
N THR A 271 11.43 -11.59 -1.11
CA THR A 271 11.06 -11.67 0.30
C THR A 271 9.65 -11.10 0.47
N GLY A 272 8.67 -11.98 0.74
CA GLY A 272 7.26 -11.60 0.76
C GLY A 272 6.82 -10.99 -0.58
N ARG A 273 6.30 -9.77 -0.52
CA ARG A 273 5.87 -8.98 -1.70
C ARG A 273 7.01 -8.30 -2.46
N ARG A 274 8.18 -8.14 -1.83
CA ARG A 274 9.30 -7.39 -2.41
C ARG A 274 10.22 -8.29 -3.22
N THR A 275 10.49 -7.86 -4.44
CA THR A 275 11.48 -8.46 -5.33
C THR A 275 12.66 -7.50 -5.49
N VAL A 276 13.87 -8.05 -5.42
CA VAL A 276 15.13 -7.39 -5.82
C VAL A 276 15.70 -8.21 -6.96
N SER A 277 15.90 -7.58 -8.12
CA SER A 277 16.44 -8.21 -9.32
C SER A 277 17.60 -7.36 -9.84
N SER A 278 18.82 -7.89 -9.81
CA SER A 278 20.00 -7.25 -10.40
C SER A 278 20.46 -8.01 -11.63
N THR A 279 20.74 -7.27 -12.69
CA THR A 279 21.32 -7.80 -13.95
C THR A 279 22.46 -6.88 -14.40
N ILE A 280 23.44 -7.46 -15.11
CA ILE A 280 24.58 -6.71 -15.63
C ILE A 280 24.46 -6.64 -17.14
N ARG A 281 24.51 -5.43 -17.70
CA ARG A 281 24.47 -5.21 -19.15
C ARG A 281 25.22 -3.93 -19.51
N ASP A 282 26.04 -3.98 -20.56
CA ASP A 282 26.78 -2.82 -21.09
C ASP A 282 27.58 -2.06 -20.00
N ASN A 283 28.25 -2.80 -19.12
CA ASN A 283 29.00 -2.26 -17.96
C ASN A 283 28.14 -1.48 -16.94
N ALA A 284 26.82 -1.67 -16.98
CA ALA A 284 25.89 -1.14 -16.01
C ALA A 284 25.27 -2.28 -15.18
N GLU A 285 25.13 -2.05 -13.90
CA GLU A 285 24.29 -2.86 -13.00
C GLU A 285 22.91 -2.24 -12.94
N ILE A 286 21.90 -3.01 -13.35
CA ILE A 286 20.49 -2.62 -13.37
C ILE A 286 19.78 -3.36 -12.25
N THR A 287 19.32 -2.63 -11.25
CA THR A 287 18.62 -3.22 -10.09
C THR A 287 17.17 -2.73 -10.04
N ILE A 288 16.25 -3.68 -10.14
CA ILE A 288 14.81 -3.45 -9.90
C ILE A 288 14.50 -3.81 -8.47
N VAL A 289 13.91 -2.88 -7.72
CA VAL A 289 13.43 -3.13 -6.35
C VAL A 289 11.97 -2.72 -6.27
N GLY A 290 11.09 -3.63 -5.86
CA GLY A 290 9.69 -3.25 -5.74
C GLY A 290 8.73 -4.38 -5.40
N GLU A 291 7.48 -4.02 -5.33
CA GLU A 291 6.36 -4.92 -5.00
C GLU A 291 5.80 -5.55 -6.29
N LEU A 292 6.64 -6.34 -6.94
CA LEU A 292 6.36 -6.98 -8.22
C LEU A 292 6.73 -8.46 -8.21
N PRO A 293 6.01 -9.29 -8.98
CA PRO A 293 6.46 -10.65 -9.27
C PRO A 293 7.85 -10.66 -9.93
N PRO A 294 8.71 -11.66 -9.64
CA PRO A 294 10.06 -11.75 -10.22
C PRO A 294 10.10 -11.68 -11.75
N GLN A 295 9.13 -12.32 -12.42
CA GLN A 295 9.05 -12.30 -13.90
C GLN A 295 8.78 -10.89 -14.43
N THR A 296 7.98 -10.10 -13.73
CA THR A 296 7.70 -8.71 -14.08
C THR A 296 8.93 -7.84 -13.89
N ALA A 297 9.63 -7.98 -12.74
CA ALA A 297 10.89 -7.28 -12.48
C ALA A 297 11.94 -7.58 -13.55
N LYS A 298 12.09 -8.87 -13.92
CA LYS A 298 13.00 -9.29 -15.02
C LYS A 298 12.62 -8.62 -16.33
N ARG A 299 11.34 -8.64 -16.73
CA ARG A 299 10.87 -8.02 -17.98
C ARG A 299 11.13 -6.51 -18.01
N ILE A 300 10.99 -5.81 -16.89
CA ILE A 300 11.35 -4.38 -16.78
C ILE A 300 12.84 -4.21 -17.02
N SER A 301 13.70 -4.99 -16.33
CA SER A 301 15.14 -4.95 -16.48
C SER A 301 15.57 -5.20 -17.94
N ASP A 302 15.01 -6.23 -18.58
CA ASP A 302 15.29 -6.57 -19.97
C ASP A 302 14.86 -5.46 -20.95
N SER A 303 13.90 -4.63 -20.58
CA SER A 303 13.35 -3.54 -21.39
C SER A 303 14.18 -2.23 -21.35
N ILE A 304 15.15 -2.12 -20.46
CA ILE A 304 15.96 -0.90 -20.31
C ILE A 304 16.73 -0.66 -21.60
N LYS A 305 16.64 0.55 -22.12
CA LYS A 305 17.42 1.03 -23.29
C LYS A 305 18.29 2.18 -22.88
N PHE A 306 19.57 2.09 -23.27
CA PHE A 306 20.51 3.16 -23.15
C PHE A 306 20.51 3.98 -24.46
N ARG A 307 20.48 5.30 -24.36
CA ARG A 307 20.64 6.19 -25.50
C ARG A 307 22.13 6.41 -25.72
N ALA A 308 22.59 6.43 -26.96
CA ALA A 308 23.94 6.84 -27.27
C ALA A 308 24.19 8.26 -26.74
N ALA A 309 25.34 8.50 -26.11
CA ALA A 309 25.76 9.85 -25.76
C ALA A 309 25.82 10.66 -27.06
N GLN A 310 25.04 11.77 -27.11
CA GLN A 310 25.19 12.74 -28.20
C GLN A 310 26.45 13.56 -28.01
#